data_c09dcf3489f548b9a15f998cba501576
#
_entry.id   c09dcf3489f548b9a15f998cba501576
#
_cell.length_a   1.000
_cell.length_b   1.000
_cell.length_c   1.000
_cell.angle_alpha   90.00
_cell.angle_beta   90.00
_cell.angle_gamma   90.00
#
_symmetry.space_group_name_H-M   'P 1'
#
loop_
_entity.id
_entity.type
_entity.pdbx_description
1 polymer ?
#
loop_
_entity_poly.entity_id
_entity_poly.type
_entity_poly.pdbx_seq_one_letter_code
_entity_poly.pdbx_strand_id
1 'polypeptide(L)'
;QIYSYQTDFSENIGVIDEDYETGDFSNYSWIQGVFPWIVDDVELYEGVYSSRSAVALADNEESELSIIVNVLDSGDISFYKFVSSELDFDFLKFKINGTKVGEWSGIDSVWSFVSFPVNCKVLLSLTPKPMWAPFISN
;
A
#
# COMPACT_ATOMS: atom_id res chain seq x y z
N GLN A 1 -13.15 5.98 13.82
CA GLN A 1 -12.21 4.86 13.63
C GLN A 1 -10.79 5.39 13.51
N ILE A 2 -10.58 6.30 12.59
CA ILE A 2 -9.26 6.92 12.41
C ILE A 2 -8.79 7.65 13.66
N TYR A 3 -9.70 8.17 14.45
CA TYR A 3 -9.35 8.89 15.69
C TYR A 3 -8.64 8.03 16.71
N SER A 4 -8.89 6.75 16.75
CA SER A 4 -8.22 5.85 17.68
C SER A 4 -6.72 5.71 17.42
N TYR A 5 -6.28 6.08 16.23
CA TYR A 5 -4.88 6.00 15.82
C TYR A 5 -4.12 7.32 15.92
N GLN A 6 -4.78 8.40 16.35
CA GLN A 6 -4.13 9.72 16.43
C GLN A 6 -2.99 9.76 17.44
N THR A 7 -3.06 8.94 18.48
CA THR A 7 -1.97 8.82 19.45
C THR A 7 -0.72 8.20 18.84
N ASP A 8 -0.85 7.49 17.73
CA ASP A 8 0.25 6.80 17.06
C ASP A 8 0.92 7.66 15.98
N PHE A 9 0.41 8.85 15.70
CA PHE A 9 1.00 9.75 14.71
C PHE A 9 2.46 10.09 14.99
N SER A 10 2.84 10.15 16.25
CA SER A 10 4.23 10.43 16.62
C SER A 10 5.21 9.37 16.12
N GLU A 11 4.75 8.13 15.93
CA GLU A 11 5.55 7.03 15.39
C GLU A 11 5.77 7.14 13.88
N ASN A 12 4.85 7.85 13.18
CA ASN A 12 4.87 8.03 11.74
C ASN A 12 5.26 9.46 11.33
N ILE A 13 6.00 10.18 12.18
CA ILE A 13 6.49 11.53 11.89
C ILE A 13 7.82 11.45 11.12
N GLY A 14 7.93 12.27 10.09
CA GLY A 14 9.15 12.42 9.31
C GLY A 14 9.23 11.44 8.14
N VAL A 15 10.40 10.86 7.93
CA VAL A 15 10.64 9.96 6.81
C VAL A 15 10.14 8.57 7.16
N ILE A 16 9.29 8.00 6.30
CA ILE A 16 8.90 6.60 6.35
C ILE A 16 9.63 5.88 5.24
N ASP A 17 10.33 4.83 5.61
CA ASP A 17 11.05 3.96 4.70
C ASP A 17 10.71 2.51 5.06
N GLU A 18 9.67 1.99 4.41
CA GLU A 18 9.20 0.63 4.64
C GLU A 18 9.75 -0.30 3.57
N ASP A 19 10.53 -1.26 3.98
CA ASP A 19 11.11 -2.28 3.10
C ASP A 19 10.55 -3.68 3.35
N TYR A 20 9.68 -3.82 4.37
CA TYR A 20 9.07 -5.09 4.81
C TYR A 20 10.08 -6.15 5.29
N GLU A 21 11.34 -5.82 5.46
CA GLU A 21 12.39 -6.78 5.83
C GLU A 21 12.27 -7.30 7.28
N THR A 22 11.33 -6.77 8.06
CA THR A 22 10.92 -7.38 9.34
C THR A 22 10.14 -8.69 9.13
N GLY A 23 9.67 -8.97 7.91
CA GLY A 23 8.83 -10.12 7.60
C GLY A 23 7.36 -9.94 7.97
N ASP A 24 6.99 -8.76 8.40
CA ASP A 24 5.63 -8.40 8.80
C ASP A 24 5.40 -6.88 8.68
N PHE A 25 4.25 -6.39 9.16
CA PHE A 25 3.91 -4.97 9.19
C PHE A 25 4.27 -4.27 10.51
N SER A 26 5.24 -4.76 11.26
CA SER A 26 5.55 -4.23 12.59
C SER A 26 6.41 -2.96 12.58
N ASN A 27 7.02 -2.61 11.45
CA ASN A 27 7.95 -1.48 11.37
C ASN A 27 7.24 -0.12 11.55
N TYR A 28 5.99 -0.01 11.10
CA TYR A 28 5.14 1.18 11.24
C TYR A 28 3.73 0.80 11.64
N SER A 29 2.92 1.80 12.03
CA SER A 29 1.53 1.60 12.45
C SER A 29 0.59 1.43 11.25
N TRP A 30 0.74 0.33 10.53
CA TRP A 30 -0.13 -0.02 9.41
C TRP A 30 -1.54 -0.39 9.87
N ILE A 31 -2.53 -0.01 9.08
CA ILE A 31 -3.95 -0.28 9.32
C ILE A 31 -4.42 -1.28 8.25
N GLN A 32 -4.96 -2.39 8.68
CA GLN A 32 -5.48 -3.44 7.82
C GLN A 32 -7.00 -3.37 7.70
N GLY A 33 -7.52 -3.65 6.51
CA GLY A 33 -8.95 -3.86 6.31
C GLY A 33 -9.40 -5.28 6.67
N VAL A 34 -10.62 -5.63 6.28
CA VAL A 34 -11.22 -6.94 6.58
C VAL A 34 -10.43 -8.09 5.95
N PHE A 35 -9.90 -7.87 4.74
CA PHE A 35 -9.07 -8.84 4.02
C PHE A 35 -7.62 -8.34 4.06
N PRO A 36 -6.82 -8.77 5.06
CA PRO A 36 -5.52 -8.16 5.30
C PRO A 36 -4.51 -8.47 4.21
N TRP A 37 -3.64 -7.49 3.97
CA TRP A 37 -2.40 -7.70 3.24
C TRP A 37 -1.45 -8.58 4.03
N ILE A 38 -0.54 -9.24 3.35
CA ILE A 38 0.49 -10.08 3.96
C ILE A 38 1.88 -9.67 3.46
N VAL A 39 2.89 -10.00 4.23
CA VAL A 39 4.30 -9.91 3.83
C VAL A 39 4.79 -11.33 3.57
N ASP A 40 5.37 -11.56 2.40
CA ASP A 40 5.96 -12.83 2.02
C ASP A 40 7.12 -12.67 1.01
N ASP A 41 7.64 -13.77 0.53
CA ASP A 41 8.81 -13.86 -0.35
C ASP A 41 8.51 -14.36 -1.77
N VAL A 42 7.24 -14.27 -2.19
CA VAL A 42 6.79 -14.86 -3.47
C VAL A 42 7.24 -14.04 -4.69
N GLU A 43 7.07 -12.72 -4.64
CA GLU A 43 7.45 -11.82 -5.73
C GLU A 43 8.20 -10.63 -5.14
N LEU A 44 9.43 -10.39 -5.58
CA LEU A 44 10.33 -9.44 -4.93
C LEU A 44 10.82 -8.38 -5.92
N TYR A 45 10.88 -7.13 -5.46
CA TYR A 45 11.63 -6.07 -6.13
C TYR A 45 13.12 -6.15 -5.73
N GLU A 46 13.36 -6.14 -4.42
CA GLU A 46 14.70 -6.32 -3.81
C GLU A 46 14.51 -6.89 -2.40
N GLY A 47 15.61 -7.28 -1.75
CA GLY A 47 15.56 -7.86 -0.42
C GLY A 47 14.98 -9.25 -0.39
N VAL A 48 14.34 -9.60 0.73
CA VAL A 48 13.80 -10.94 1.00
C VAL A 48 12.27 -10.94 1.02
N TYR A 49 11.63 -9.79 1.28
CA TYR A 49 10.20 -9.68 1.46
C TYR A 49 9.57 -8.57 0.62
N SER A 50 8.29 -8.74 0.35
CA SER A 50 7.40 -7.70 -0.17
C SER A 50 6.02 -7.86 0.44
N SER A 51 5.19 -6.82 0.38
CA SER A 51 3.79 -6.93 0.79
C SER A 51 2.88 -7.19 -0.40
N ARG A 52 1.84 -7.98 -0.18
CA ARG A 52 0.80 -8.21 -1.18
C ARG A 52 -0.59 -8.24 -0.57
N SER A 53 -1.58 -7.91 -1.39
CA SER A 53 -2.98 -7.97 -0.98
C SER A 53 -3.46 -9.39 -0.73
N ALA A 54 -4.58 -9.52 -0.04
CA ALA A 54 -5.27 -10.79 0.08
C ALA A 54 -5.63 -11.36 -1.29
N VAL A 55 -5.61 -12.67 -1.40
CA VAL A 55 -5.96 -13.41 -2.61
C VAL A 55 -7.39 -13.95 -2.54
N ALA A 56 -7.91 -14.38 -3.68
CA ALA A 56 -9.21 -15.04 -3.78
C ALA A 56 -10.38 -14.19 -3.24
N LEU A 57 -10.32 -12.88 -3.44
CA LEU A 57 -11.43 -11.99 -3.13
C LEU A 57 -12.60 -12.24 -4.09
N ALA A 58 -13.81 -12.22 -3.54
CA ALA A 58 -15.02 -12.23 -4.34
C ALA A 58 -15.28 -10.86 -4.97
N ASP A 59 -16.19 -10.81 -5.95
CA ASP A 59 -16.67 -9.54 -6.49
C ASP A 59 -17.16 -8.64 -5.36
N ASN A 60 -16.85 -7.36 -5.40
CA ASN A 60 -17.16 -6.36 -4.39
C ASN A 60 -16.41 -6.48 -3.05
N GLU A 61 -15.45 -7.38 -2.92
CA GLU A 61 -14.54 -7.42 -1.79
C GLU A 61 -13.28 -6.58 -2.08
N GLU A 62 -12.75 -5.94 -1.05
CA GLU A 62 -11.54 -5.13 -1.15
C GLU A 62 -10.55 -5.51 -0.06
N SER A 63 -9.27 -5.54 -0.42
CA SER A 63 -8.17 -5.73 0.51
C SER A 63 -7.46 -4.40 0.68
N GLU A 64 -7.61 -3.76 1.84
CA GLU A 64 -7.08 -2.42 2.10
C GLU A 64 -5.91 -2.46 3.08
N LEU A 65 -4.85 -1.75 2.71
CA LEU A 65 -3.72 -1.42 3.58
C LEU A 65 -3.59 0.09 3.63
N SER A 66 -3.55 0.67 4.81
CA SER A 66 -3.44 2.11 4.98
C SER A 66 -2.49 2.49 6.11
N ILE A 67 -2.00 3.71 6.05
CA ILE A 67 -1.15 4.29 7.09
C ILE A 67 -1.44 5.79 7.21
N ILE A 68 -1.43 6.29 8.43
CA ILE A 68 -1.57 7.72 8.71
C ILE A 68 -0.18 8.29 8.97
N VAL A 69 0.19 9.30 8.20
CA VAL A 69 1.50 9.93 8.27
C VAL A 69 1.35 11.41 8.56
N ASN A 70 2.12 11.92 9.51
CA ASN A 70 2.22 13.35 9.76
C ASN A 70 3.38 13.93 8.95
N VAL A 71 3.06 14.53 7.82
CA VAL A 71 4.05 15.12 6.91
C VAL A 71 4.48 16.48 7.47
N LEU A 72 5.77 16.61 7.78
CA LEU A 72 6.33 17.84 8.35
C LEU A 72 6.71 18.88 7.30
N ASP A 73 7.08 18.43 6.12
CA ASP A 73 7.48 19.26 5.00
C ASP A 73 6.90 18.66 3.70
N SER A 74 6.88 19.47 2.64
CA SER A 74 6.49 18.96 1.34
C SER A 74 7.51 17.93 0.85
N GLY A 75 7.03 16.91 0.17
CA GLY A 75 7.86 15.83 -0.35
C GLY A 75 7.05 14.92 -1.24
N ASP A 76 7.57 13.74 -1.51
CA ASP A 76 6.94 12.74 -2.34
C ASP A 76 6.70 11.46 -1.57
N ILE A 77 5.56 10.82 -1.86
CA ILE A 77 5.32 9.43 -1.49
C ILE A 77 5.60 8.60 -2.72
N SER A 78 6.48 7.62 -2.58
CA SER A 78 6.87 6.76 -3.68
C SER A 78 6.93 5.31 -3.27
N PHE A 79 6.67 4.44 -4.21
CA PHE A 79 6.80 2.99 -4.02
C PHE A 79 6.98 2.27 -5.35
N TYR A 80 7.47 1.06 -5.28
CA TYR A 80 7.45 0.12 -6.40
C TYR A 80 6.21 -0.73 -6.34
N LYS A 81 5.56 -0.97 -7.48
CA LYS A 81 4.39 -1.81 -7.60
C LYS A 81 4.57 -2.90 -8.65
N PHE A 82 3.91 -4.00 -8.43
CA PHE A 82 3.74 -5.09 -9.38
C PHE A 82 2.28 -5.52 -9.34
N VAL A 83 1.57 -5.37 -10.45
CA VAL A 83 0.14 -5.68 -10.52
C VAL A 83 -0.06 -6.93 -11.36
N SER A 84 -0.88 -7.84 -10.86
CA SER A 84 -1.33 -9.01 -11.58
C SER A 84 -2.83 -9.15 -11.32
N SER A 85 -3.64 -8.62 -12.23
CA SER A 85 -5.08 -8.53 -12.08
C SER A 85 -5.78 -8.64 -13.44
N GLU A 86 -7.10 -8.79 -13.42
CA GLU A 86 -7.90 -8.73 -14.63
C GLU A 86 -7.94 -7.31 -15.18
N LEU A 87 -7.50 -7.14 -16.42
CA LEU A 87 -7.40 -5.83 -17.06
C LEU A 87 -8.78 -5.14 -17.12
N ASP A 88 -8.84 -3.90 -16.67
CA ASP A 88 -10.02 -3.03 -16.67
C ASP A 88 -11.20 -3.51 -15.78
N PHE A 89 -10.99 -4.55 -14.97
CA PHE A 89 -11.99 -5.03 -14.01
C PHE A 89 -11.49 -4.99 -12.57
N ASP A 90 -10.28 -5.48 -12.33
CA ASP A 90 -9.69 -5.48 -11.00
C ASP A 90 -8.50 -4.53 -10.94
N PHE A 91 -8.53 -3.61 -9.96
CA PHE A 91 -7.58 -2.51 -9.90
C PHE A 91 -6.83 -2.47 -8.57
N LEU A 92 -5.55 -2.16 -8.65
CA LEU A 92 -4.83 -1.59 -7.52
C LEU A 92 -5.11 -0.09 -7.52
N LYS A 93 -5.62 0.43 -6.41
CA LYS A 93 -5.91 1.86 -6.23
C LYS A 93 -5.03 2.43 -5.12
N PHE A 94 -4.44 3.57 -5.39
CA PHE A 94 -3.73 4.34 -4.37
C PHE A 94 -4.47 5.63 -4.08
N LYS A 95 -4.69 5.89 -2.79
CA LYS A 95 -5.42 7.06 -2.33
C LYS A 95 -4.60 7.86 -1.34
N ILE A 96 -4.71 9.17 -1.42
CA ILE A 96 -4.19 10.13 -0.45
C ILE A 96 -5.37 10.92 0.10
N ASN A 97 -5.59 10.86 1.41
CA ASN A 97 -6.72 11.49 2.09
C ASN A 97 -8.08 11.13 1.46
N GLY A 98 -8.24 9.86 1.09
CA GLY A 98 -9.47 9.35 0.48
C GLY A 98 -9.63 9.65 -1.01
N THR A 99 -8.77 10.46 -1.61
CA THR A 99 -8.80 10.77 -3.02
C THR A 99 -7.90 9.81 -3.80
N LYS A 100 -8.47 9.15 -4.79
CA LYS A 100 -7.71 8.26 -5.68
C LYS A 100 -6.74 9.07 -6.53
N VAL A 101 -5.47 8.79 -6.42
CA VAL A 101 -4.38 9.42 -7.18
C VAL A 101 -3.68 8.47 -8.14
N GLY A 102 -3.88 7.17 -7.97
CA GLY A 102 -3.35 6.15 -8.88
C GLY A 102 -4.30 4.96 -9.00
N GLU A 103 -4.33 4.36 -10.18
CA GLU A 103 -5.14 3.18 -10.46
C GLU A 103 -4.48 2.35 -11.56
N TRP A 104 -4.30 1.06 -11.32
CA TRP A 104 -3.61 0.16 -12.24
C TRP A 104 -4.30 -1.19 -12.28
N SER A 105 -4.33 -1.79 -13.47
CA SER A 105 -4.85 -3.14 -13.70
C SER A 105 -4.01 -3.88 -14.73
N GLY A 106 -4.31 -5.14 -14.96
CA GLY A 106 -3.60 -5.98 -15.91
C GLY A 106 -2.43 -6.72 -15.27
N ILE A 107 -1.54 -7.23 -16.11
CA ILE A 107 -0.41 -8.07 -15.70
C ILE A 107 0.90 -7.34 -16.00
N ASP A 108 1.59 -6.93 -14.94
CA ASP A 108 2.93 -6.38 -15.05
C ASP A 108 3.94 -7.51 -15.28
N SER A 109 4.93 -7.26 -16.11
CA SER A 109 6.06 -8.16 -16.31
C SER A 109 7.29 -7.76 -15.49
N VAL A 110 7.30 -6.53 -14.99
CA VAL A 110 8.37 -5.96 -14.17
C VAL A 110 7.78 -5.03 -13.12
N TRP A 111 8.50 -4.86 -12.02
CA TRP A 111 8.20 -3.84 -11.02
C TRP A 111 8.32 -2.44 -11.62
N SER A 112 7.44 -1.55 -11.25
CA SER A 112 7.45 -0.15 -11.69
C SER A 112 7.38 0.81 -10.53
N PHE A 113 8.10 1.93 -10.67
CA PHE A 113 8.17 3.00 -9.67
C PHE A 113 7.07 4.02 -9.92
N VAL A 114 6.41 4.45 -8.84
CA VAL A 114 5.44 5.54 -8.85
C VAL A 114 5.74 6.52 -7.73
N SER A 115 5.42 7.81 -7.96
CA SER A 115 5.68 8.87 -7.00
C SER A 115 4.58 9.92 -7.06
N PHE A 116 4.16 10.42 -5.89
CA PHE A 116 3.07 11.38 -5.74
C PHE A 116 3.47 12.48 -4.76
N PRO A 117 3.26 13.76 -5.08
CA PRO A 117 3.60 14.86 -4.18
C PRO A 117 2.64 14.96 -3.00
N VAL A 118 3.17 15.31 -1.84
CA VAL A 118 2.41 15.57 -0.62
C VAL A 118 2.98 16.76 0.13
N ASN A 119 2.14 17.51 0.83
CA ASN A 119 2.55 18.71 1.56
C ASN A 119 1.82 18.90 2.89
N CYS A 120 1.04 17.92 3.34
CA CYS A 120 0.29 17.98 4.60
C CYS A 120 0.07 16.58 5.15
N LYS A 121 -0.48 16.50 6.38
CA LYS A 121 -0.88 15.25 7.01
C LYS A 121 -1.75 14.42 6.07
N VAL A 122 -1.39 13.16 5.85
CA VAL A 122 -2.03 12.29 4.88
C VAL A 122 -2.42 10.95 5.48
N LEU A 123 -3.54 10.42 4.99
CA LEU A 123 -3.92 9.02 5.11
C LEU A 123 -3.67 8.35 3.76
N LEU A 124 -2.70 7.47 3.74
CA LEU A 124 -2.37 6.68 2.55
C LEU A 124 -3.13 5.37 2.59
N SER A 125 -3.72 4.98 1.49
CA SER A 125 -4.36 3.68 1.41
C SER A 125 -4.17 3.01 0.06
N LEU A 126 -4.07 1.70 0.09
CA LEU A 126 -3.98 0.80 -1.04
C LEU A 126 -5.16 -0.15 -0.99
N THR A 127 -6.01 -0.11 -1.99
CA THR A 127 -7.23 -0.90 -2.05
C THR A 127 -7.30 -1.67 -3.37
N PRO A 128 -6.72 -2.85 -3.44
CA PRO A 128 -6.93 -3.72 -4.59
C PRO A 128 -8.27 -4.46 -4.46
N LYS A 129 -8.83 -4.74 -5.62
CA LYS A 129 -9.95 -5.63 -5.80
C LYS A 129 -9.55 -6.66 -6.88
N PRO A 130 -8.64 -7.57 -6.58
CA PRO A 130 -8.06 -8.42 -7.62
C PRO A 130 -8.66 -9.81 -7.68
N MET A 131 -8.70 -10.39 -8.87
CA MET A 131 -8.63 -11.83 -9.04
C MET A 131 -7.23 -12.36 -8.68
N TRP A 132 -6.24 -11.50 -8.81
CA TRP A 132 -4.82 -11.75 -8.53
C TRP A 132 -4.31 -10.71 -7.53
N ALA A 133 -3.39 -11.12 -6.69
CA ALA A 133 -2.83 -10.19 -5.70
C ALA A 133 -1.79 -9.26 -6.32
N PRO A 134 -1.91 -7.93 -6.17
CA PRO A 134 -0.82 -7.03 -6.47
C PRO A 134 0.27 -7.13 -5.40
N PHE A 135 1.51 -6.87 -5.79
CA PHE A 135 2.67 -6.84 -4.91
C PHE A 135 3.17 -5.40 -4.78
N ILE A 136 3.61 -5.05 -3.56
CA ILE A 136 4.18 -3.73 -3.28
C ILE A 136 5.45 -3.92 -2.49
N SER A 137 6.51 -3.22 -2.91
CA SER A 137 7.78 -3.15 -2.20
C SER A 137 8.35 -1.74 -2.31
N ASN A 138 9.17 -1.41 -1.36
CA ASN A 138 9.78 -0.09 -1.29
C ASN A 138 11.14 -0.06 -1.97
#